data_99e1427476046228e895684ec5f4a063
#
_entry.id   99e1427476046228e895684ec5f4a063
#
_cell.length_a   1.000
_cell.length_b   1.000
_cell.length_c   1.000
_cell.angle_alpha   90.00
_cell.angle_beta   90.00
_cell.angle_gamma   90.00
#
_symmetry.space_group_name_H-M   'P 1'
#
loop_
_entity.id
_entity.type
_entity.pdbx_description
1 polymer ?
#
loop_
_entity_poly.entity_id
_entity_poly.type
_entity_poly.pdbx_seq_one_letter_code
_entity_poly.pdbx_strand_id
1 'polypeptide(L)'
;VVWSVVGGGGEGGMRELPATLSLAQEFPNIRGIFLDDFVRPIPRKKATDAYTGRPAMPLADLRRLREQTKTNGRPLDIWVTLYTHEINPERKNKAIPYRSCEPPLADFLGEFDVLTLWTWDSTEIPELEANLLALEKIAPKKARIALGLYLWDFQNKKPVSAELMKHQCDLGLKWLKEGRISDMIFLANTMLDVGMPSADFSRQWIKEHGGQKLGR
;
A
#
# COMPACT_ATOMS: atom_id res chain seq x y z
N VAL A 1 7.11 11.38 -7.86
CA VAL A 1 6.74 10.06 -8.41
C VAL A 1 7.40 8.97 -7.60
N VAL A 2 6.69 7.87 -7.34
CA VAL A 2 7.23 6.62 -6.80
C VAL A 2 7.08 5.57 -7.90
N TRP A 3 8.19 4.90 -8.26
CA TRP A 3 8.23 3.98 -9.39
C TRP A 3 8.18 2.52 -8.92
N SER A 4 7.30 1.71 -9.51
CA SER A 4 7.18 0.30 -9.11
C SER A 4 8.34 -0.52 -9.67
N VAL A 5 9.00 -1.29 -8.81
CA VAL A 5 10.01 -2.29 -9.16
C VAL A 5 9.53 -3.72 -8.85
N VAL A 6 8.56 -3.86 -7.95
CA VAL A 6 7.77 -5.08 -7.77
C VAL A 6 6.34 -4.70 -8.15
N GLY A 7 5.82 -5.35 -9.18
CA GLY A 7 4.47 -5.09 -9.69
C GLY A 7 3.42 -6.01 -9.10
N GLY A 8 2.19 -5.95 -9.64
CA GLY A 8 1.09 -6.80 -9.23
C GLY A 8 1.46 -8.28 -9.25
N GLY A 9 1.01 -9.03 -8.24
CA GLY A 9 1.41 -10.43 -8.03
C GLY A 9 2.81 -10.61 -7.46
N GLY A 10 3.51 -9.54 -7.07
CA GLY A 10 4.86 -9.60 -6.50
C GLY A 10 5.96 -9.92 -7.52
N GLU A 11 5.72 -9.67 -8.81
CA GLU A 11 6.69 -9.92 -9.87
C GLU A 11 7.69 -8.77 -10.03
N GLY A 12 8.89 -9.03 -10.59
CA GLY A 12 9.94 -8.04 -10.78
C GLY A 12 11.00 -8.06 -9.67
N GLY A 13 11.27 -6.91 -9.06
CA GLY A 13 12.24 -6.76 -7.97
C GLY A 13 13.62 -6.34 -8.44
N MET A 14 14.69 -7.07 -8.06
CA MET A 14 16.07 -6.69 -8.33
C MET A 14 16.38 -6.51 -9.84
N ARG A 15 15.65 -7.19 -10.72
CA ARG A 15 15.84 -7.08 -12.17
C ARG A 15 15.47 -5.70 -12.70
N GLU A 16 14.42 -5.10 -12.17
CA GLU A 16 13.89 -3.81 -12.63
C GLU A 16 14.63 -2.61 -11.98
N LEU A 17 15.32 -2.85 -10.87
CA LEU A 17 15.94 -1.82 -10.06
C LEU A 17 16.99 -0.98 -10.82
N PRO A 18 17.93 -1.56 -11.62
CA PRO A 18 18.96 -0.75 -12.31
C PRO A 18 18.37 0.30 -13.25
N ALA A 19 17.33 -0.05 -14.01
CA ALA A 19 16.65 0.88 -14.91
C ALA A 19 15.96 2.00 -14.12
N THR A 20 15.29 1.66 -13.02
CA THR A 20 14.62 2.63 -12.15
C THR A 20 15.61 3.60 -11.51
N LEU A 21 16.76 3.10 -11.05
CA LEU A 21 17.81 3.95 -10.46
C LEU A 21 18.42 4.91 -11.50
N SER A 22 18.64 4.45 -12.73
CA SER A 22 19.09 5.30 -13.83
C SER A 22 18.08 6.41 -14.14
N LEU A 23 16.80 6.07 -14.26
CA LEU A 23 15.74 7.06 -14.45
C LEU A 23 15.64 8.05 -13.29
N ALA A 24 15.86 7.61 -12.06
CA ALA A 24 15.82 8.48 -10.88
C ALA A 24 16.99 9.48 -10.83
N GLN A 25 18.11 9.17 -11.46
CA GLN A 25 19.23 10.12 -11.63
C GLN A 25 18.86 11.20 -12.65
N GLU A 26 18.24 10.82 -13.77
CA GLU A 26 17.83 11.71 -14.83
C GLU A 26 16.61 12.57 -14.45
N PHE A 27 15.62 11.95 -13.77
CA PHE A 27 14.35 12.59 -13.41
C PHE A 27 14.22 12.83 -11.89
N PRO A 28 14.53 14.04 -11.40
CA PRO A 28 14.55 14.34 -9.96
C PRO A 28 13.17 14.31 -9.29
N ASN A 29 12.08 14.23 -10.04
CA ASN A 29 10.74 14.02 -9.52
C ASN A 29 10.44 12.56 -9.12
N ILE A 30 11.28 11.57 -9.50
CA ILE A 30 11.21 10.22 -8.95
C ILE A 30 11.80 10.26 -7.54
N ARG A 31 10.97 10.06 -6.52
CA ARG A 31 11.32 10.19 -5.11
C ARG A 31 11.43 8.88 -4.37
N GLY A 32 10.99 7.79 -4.97
CA GLY A 32 11.01 6.48 -4.33
C GLY A 32 10.70 5.35 -5.28
N ILE A 33 10.83 4.16 -4.76
CA ILE A 33 10.45 2.91 -5.42
C ILE A 33 9.29 2.26 -4.67
N PHE A 34 8.45 1.51 -5.39
CA PHE A 34 7.27 0.86 -4.85
C PHE A 34 7.39 -0.67 -5.00
N LEU A 35 7.13 -1.38 -3.92
CA LEU A 35 7.10 -2.83 -3.88
C LEU A 35 5.63 -3.24 -3.71
N ASP A 36 4.96 -3.51 -4.85
CA ASP A 36 3.56 -3.92 -4.86
C ASP A 36 3.42 -5.40 -4.55
N ASP A 37 2.28 -5.82 -3.97
CA ASP A 37 1.99 -7.22 -3.62
C ASP A 37 3.17 -7.95 -2.94
N PHE A 38 3.79 -7.27 -1.96
CA PHE A 38 5.02 -7.76 -1.34
C PHE A 38 4.86 -9.12 -0.66
N VAL A 39 3.70 -9.40 -0.06
CA VAL A 39 3.39 -10.71 0.52
C VAL A 39 2.68 -11.58 -0.50
N ARG A 40 3.45 -12.37 -1.26
CA ARG A 40 2.93 -13.28 -2.30
C ARG A 40 2.22 -14.47 -1.68
N PRO A 41 0.98 -14.81 -2.09
CA PRO A 41 0.29 -15.98 -1.56
C PRO A 41 1.03 -17.27 -1.94
N ILE A 42 1.10 -18.21 -0.99
CA ILE A 42 1.54 -19.57 -1.24
C ILE A 42 0.30 -20.40 -1.59
N PRO A 43 0.27 -21.08 -2.75
CA PRO A 43 -0.86 -21.92 -3.12
C PRO A 43 -1.13 -23.00 -2.07
N ARG A 44 -2.37 -23.08 -1.58
CA ARG A 44 -2.79 -24.13 -0.64
C ARG A 44 -2.93 -25.46 -1.39
N LYS A 45 -2.43 -26.56 -0.80
CA LYS A 45 -2.61 -27.90 -1.32
C LYS A 45 -3.99 -28.46 -0.97
N LYS A 46 -4.53 -28.06 0.21
CA LYS A 46 -5.87 -28.42 0.70
C LYS A 46 -6.60 -27.18 1.14
N ALA A 47 -7.94 -27.19 1.10
CA ALA A 47 -8.77 -26.07 1.55
C ALA A 47 -8.60 -25.77 3.06
N THR A 48 -8.21 -26.78 3.85
CA THR A 48 -7.94 -26.68 5.29
C THR A 48 -6.57 -26.12 5.64
N ASP A 49 -5.66 -25.98 4.67
CA ASP A 49 -4.33 -25.43 4.93
C ASP A 49 -4.44 -23.96 5.30
N ALA A 50 -3.53 -23.50 6.19
CA ALA A 50 -3.43 -22.09 6.55
C ALA A 50 -3.19 -21.23 5.30
N TYR A 51 -3.73 -20.01 5.32
CA TYR A 51 -3.50 -19.04 4.25
C TYR A 51 -2.19 -18.32 4.55
N THR A 52 -1.11 -18.74 3.90
CA THR A 52 0.24 -18.23 4.09
C THR A 52 0.75 -17.50 2.87
N GLY A 53 1.70 -16.61 3.08
CA GLY A 53 2.42 -15.91 2.03
C GLY A 53 3.91 -15.94 2.27
N ARG A 54 4.66 -15.52 1.28
CA ARG A 54 6.10 -15.29 1.37
C ARG A 54 6.45 -13.90 0.84
N PRO A 55 7.53 -13.27 1.31
CA PRO A 55 7.95 -11.99 0.76
C PRO A 55 8.32 -12.12 -0.73
N ALA A 56 8.10 -11.07 -1.50
CA ALA A 56 8.43 -11.01 -2.94
C ALA A 56 9.93 -11.17 -3.19
N MET A 57 10.77 -10.85 -2.19
CA MET A 57 12.21 -11.05 -2.24
C MET A 57 12.78 -11.43 -0.87
N PRO A 58 13.96 -12.11 -0.82
CA PRO A 58 14.67 -12.36 0.43
C PRO A 58 15.08 -11.06 1.15
N LEU A 59 15.18 -11.08 2.48
CA LEU A 59 15.61 -9.93 3.28
C LEU A 59 16.99 -9.39 2.86
N ALA A 60 17.91 -10.28 2.48
CA ALA A 60 19.23 -9.89 1.99
C ALA A 60 19.15 -9.06 0.70
N ASP A 61 18.24 -9.40 -0.22
CA ASP A 61 18.03 -8.63 -1.44
C ASP A 61 17.34 -7.29 -1.17
N LEU A 62 16.39 -7.25 -0.23
CA LEU A 62 15.75 -6.00 0.21
C LEU A 62 16.78 -5.05 0.84
N ARG A 63 17.70 -5.55 1.66
CA ARG A 63 18.80 -4.75 2.22
C ARG A 63 19.75 -4.25 1.15
N ARG A 64 20.09 -5.08 0.16
CA ARG A 64 20.89 -4.65 -1.00
C ARG A 64 20.18 -3.56 -1.80
N LEU A 65 18.87 -3.71 -2.05
CA LEU A 65 18.04 -2.68 -2.68
C LEU A 65 18.06 -1.39 -1.87
N ARG A 66 17.92 -1.45 -0.54
CA ARG A 66 18.03 -0.31 0.38
C ARG A 66 19.37 0.42 0.24
N GLU A 67 20.48 -0.30 0.20
CA GLU A 67 21.79 0.32 0.02
C GLU A 67 21.93 1.01 -1.35
N GLN A 68 21.45 0.38 -2.42
CA GLN A 68 21.48 0.98 -3.75
C GLN A 68 20.60 2.23 -3.85
N THR A 69 19.44 2.26 -3.20
CA THR A 69 18.57 3.45 -3.17
C THR A 69 19.18 4.61 -2.40
N LYS A 70 20.02 4.36 -1.37
CA LYS A 70 20.72 5.39 -0.62
C LYS A 70 21.89 6.00 -1.41
N THR A 71 22.60 5.20 -2.17
CA THR A 71 23.83 5.60 -2.88
C THR A 71 23.59 6.21 -4.26
N ASN A 72 22.34 6.31 -4.70
CA ASN A 72 21.95 6.80 -6.04
C ASN A 72 21.96 8.34 -6.15
N GLY A 73 23.02 9.00 -5.66
CA GLY A 73 23.13 10.48 -5.71
C GLY A 73 22.23 11.21 -4.74
N ARG A 74 20.98 10.79 -4.59
CA ARG A 74 20.03 11.19 -3.57
C ARG A 74 19.23 9.98 -3.07
N PRO A 75 18.91 9.90 -1.76
CA PRO A 75 18.13 8.78 -1.23
C PRO A 75 16.74 8.69 -1.88
N LEU A 76 16.33 7.47 -2.18
CA LEU A 76 14.96 7.15 -2.62
C LEU A 76 14.23 6.42 -1.51
N ASP A 77 12.99 6.80 -1.25
CA ASP A 77 12.12 6.09 -0.31
C ASP A 77 11.73 4.71 -0.85
N ILE A 78 11.65 3.73 0.03
CA ILE A 78 11.09 2.41 -0.29
C ILE A 78 9.69 2.32 0.26
N TRP A 79 8.71 2.18 -0.63
CA TRP A 79 7.29 2.03 -0.35
C TRP A 79 6.88 0.57 -0.49
N VAL A 80 5.96 0.11 0.34
CA VAL A 80 5.46 -1.26 0.28
C VAL A 80 3.95 -1.31 0.38
N THR A 81 3.30 -2.19 -0.39
CA THR A 81 1.89 -2.54 -0.25
C THR A 81 1.72 -3.54 0.88
N LEU A 82 0.79 -3.25 1.80
CA LEU A 82 0.34 -4.13 2.86
C LEU A 82 -1.19 -4.14 2.87
N TYR A 83 -1.77 -5.34 2.84
CA TYR A 83 -3.22 -5.50 2.89
C TYR A 83 -3.72 -5.70 4.33
N THR A 84 -4.95 -5.27 4.58
CA THR A 84 -5.63 -5.47 5.88
C THR A 84 -5.57 -6.91 6.35
N HIS A 85 -5.73 -7.87 5.42
CA HIS A 85 -5.68 -9.30 5.72
C HIS A 85 -4.26 -9.86 5.93
N GLU A 86 -3.22 -9.06 5.80
CA GLU A 86 -1.81 -9.41 6.08
C GLU A 86 -1.32 -8.85 7.42
N ILE A 87 -1.99 -7.81 7.92
CA ILE A 87 -1.53 -7.07 9.11
C ILE A 87 -2.47 -7.21 10.30
N ASN A 88 -3.78 -7.44 10.10
CA ASN A 88 -4.76 -7.49 11.18
C ASN A 88 -5.46 -8.87 11.25
N PRO A 89 -4.96 -9.81 12.06
CA PRO A 89 -5.61 -11.10 12.28
C PRO A 89 -6.96 -10.96 13.02
N GLU A 90 -7.17 -9.87 13.77
CA GLU A 90 -8.33 -9.64 14.63
C GLU A 90 -9.48 -8.91 13.90
N ARG A 91 -9.34 -8.59 12.60
CA ARG A 91 -10.41 -7.93 11.86
C ARG A 91 -11.69 -8.78 11.87
N LYS A 92 -12.83 -8.13 11.90
CA LYS A 92 -14.15 -8.82 12.03
C LYS A 92 -14.52 -9.52 10.72
N ASN A 93 -14.31 -8.85 9.59
CA ASN A 93 -14.54 -9.46 8.29
C ASN A 93 -13.46 -10.51 7.99
N LYS A 94 -13.91 -11.73 7.73
CA LYS A 94 -13.05 -12.90 7.43
C LYS A 94 -13.28 -13.42 5.99
N ALA A 95 -13.93 -12.66 5.12
CA ALA A 95 -14.15 -13.06 3.73
C ALA A 95 -12.84 -13.39 3.01
N ILE A 96 -11.78 -12.60 3.29
CA ILE A 96 -10.42 -12.97 2.95
C ILE A 96 -9.74 -13.47 4.23
N PRO A 97 -9.25 -14.72 4.29
CA PRO A 97 -8.55 -15.22 5.47
C PRO A 97 -7.29 -14.40 5.78
N TYR A 98 -6.90 -14.33 7.07
CA TYR A 98 -5.61 -13.74 7.44
C TYR A 98 -4.47 -14.48 6.74
N ARG A 99 -3.59 -13.73 6.10
CA ARG A 99 -2.39 -14.26 5.40
C ARG A 99 -1.18 -13.99 6.28
N SER A 100 -0.67 -15.03 6.94
CA SER A 100 0.64 -14.94 7.59
C SER A 100 1.76 -14.88 6.55
N CYS A 101 2.88 -14.26 6.90
CA CYS A 101 4.07 -14.22 6.04
C CYS A 101 5.17 -15.12 6.64
N GLU A 102 5.80 -15.91 5.79
CA GLU A 102 6.93 -16.78 6.13
C GLU A 102 8.14 -16.44 5.24
N PRO A 103 9.27 -15.93 5.77
CA PRO A 103 9.50 -15.48 7.16
C PRO A 103 8.56 -14.34 7.62
N PRO A 104 8.47 -14.08 8.96
CA PRO A 104 7.56 -13.09 9.49
C PRO A 104 7.71 -11.71 8.85
N LEU A 105 6.59 -11.05 8.48
CA LEU A 105 6.59 -9.71 7.88
C LEU A 105 7.36 -8.69 8.74
N ALA A 106 7.29 -8.85 10.06
CA ALA A 106 7.99 -7.99 11.03
C ALA A 106 9.50 -7.88 10.78
N ASP A 107 10.13 -8.93 10.25
CA ASP A 107 11.56 -8.95 9.96
C ASP A 107 11.95 -7.99 8.82
N PHE A 108 10.98 -7.62 7.98
CA PHE A 108 11.16 -6.78 6.79
C PHE A 108 10.77 -5.32 7.02
N LEU A 109 9.87 -5.04 7.95
CA LEU A 109 9.27 -3.70 8.11
C LEU A 109 10.32 -2.61 8.35
N GLY A 110 11.45 -2.95 8.98
CA GLY A 110 12.56 -2.03 9.21
C GLY A 110 13.26 -1.52 7.94
N GLU A 111 13.04 -2.16 6.82
CA GLU A 111 13.64 -1.79 5.54
C GLU A 111 12.76 -0.87 4.68
N PHE A 112 11.53 -0.56 5.09
CA PHE A 112 10.63 0.33 4.37
C PHE A 112 10.59 1.72 4.99
N ASP A 113 10.41 2.74 4.14
CA ASP A 113 10.21 4.13 4.56
C ASP A 113 8.72 4.47 4.63
N VAL A 114 7.90 3.82 3.79
CA VAL A 114 6.46 4.03 3.74
C VAL A 114 5.73 2.69 3.64
N LEU A 115 4.81 2.49 4.57
CA LEU A 115 3.91 1.34 4.62
C LEU A 115 2.55 1.79 4.08
N THR A 116 2.12 1.25 2.95
CA THR A 116 0.83 1.62 2.35
C THR A 116 -0.24 0.60 2.74
N LEU A 117 -1.23 1.06 3.51
CA LEU A 117 -2.37 0.26 3.93
C LEU A 117 -3.42 0.19 2.84
N TRP A 118 -3.71 -1.00 2.33
CA TRP A 118 -4.75 -1.26 1.33
C TRP A 118 -5.87 -2.14 1.86
N THR A 119 -7.11 -1.81 1.48
CA THR A 119 -8.31 -2.61 1.79
C THR A 119 -8.83 -3.24 0.51
N TRP A 120 -8.54 -4.54 0.31
CA TRP A 120 -8.89 -5.29 -0.91
C TRP A 120 -10.39 -5.56 -1.07
N ASP A 121 -11.08 -5.76 0.05
CA ASP A 121 -12.52 -6.02 0.13
C ASP A 121 -13.23 -4.79 0.69
N SER A 122 -14.14 -4.20 -0.08
CA SER A 122 -14.84 -2.97 0.33
C SER A 122 -15.69 -3.16 1.59
N THR A 123 -16.07 -4.39 1.94
CA THR A 123 -16.81 -4.69 3.17
C THR A 123 -15.96 -4.54 4.44
N GLU A 124 -14.63 -4.44 4.32
CA GLU A 124 -13.70 -4.14 5.42
C GLU A 124 -13.50 -2.63 5.64
N ILE A 125 -13.96 -1.78 4.73
CA ILE A 125 -13.78 -0.32 4.82
C ILE A 125 -14.38 0.26 6.13
N PRO A 126 -15.53 -0.20 6.66
CA PRO A 126 -16.02 0.26 7.96
C PRO A 126 -15.07 -0.03 9.14
N GLU A 127 -14.13 -0.97 8.99
CA GLU A 127 -13.15 -1.33 10.02
C GLU A 127 -11.80 -0.62 9.83
N LEU A 128 -11.72 0.37 8.93
CA LEU A 128 -10.47 0.98 8.50
C LEU A 128 -9.66 1.61 9.66
N GLU A 129 -10.33 2.19 10.67
CA GLU A 129 -9.67 2.69 11.89
C GLU A 129 -8.97 1.56 12.66
N ALA A 130 -9.63 0.42 12.84
CA ALA A 130 -9.05 -0.73 13.53
C ALA A 130 -7.86 -1.32 12.73
N ASN A 131 -7.96 -1.32 11.40
CA ASN A 131 -6.89 -1.79 10.52
C ASN A 131 -5.68 -0.84 10.55
N LEU A 132 -5.90 0.49 10.59
CA LEU A 132 -4.81 1.44 10.79
C LEU A 132 -4.13 1.25 12.14
N LEU A 133 -4.89 1.11 13.22
CA LEU A 133 -4.34 0.84 14.56
C LEU A 133 -3.52 -0.46 14.60
N ALA A 134 -3.92 -1.50 13.88
CA ALA A 134 -3.15 -2.73 13.77
C ALA A 134 -1.81 -2.50 13.05
N LEU A 135 -1.80 -1.69 11.97
CA LEU A 135 -0.56 -1.33 11.28
C LEU A 135 0.35 -0.46 12.14
N GLU A 136 -0.20 0.55 12.84
CA GLU A 136 0.55 1.42 13.75
C GLU A 136 1.29 0.65 14.85
N LYS A 137 0.69 -0.46 15.36
CA LYS A 137 1.32 -1.32 16.38
C LYS A 137 2.58 -2.02 15.90
N ILE A 138 2.66 -2.38 14.62
CA ILE A 138 3.79 -3.11 14.05
C ILE A 138 4.74 -2.21 13.26
N ALA A 139 4.31 -1.01 12.88
CA ALA A 139 5.10 -0.08 12.10
C ALA A 139 6.35 0.39 12.88
N PRO A 140 7.54 0.35 12.27
CA PRO A 140 8.72 0.98 12.85
C PRO A 140 8.51 2.48 13.04
N LYS A 141 9.02 3.06 14.15
CA LYS A 141 8.86 4.49 14.48
C LYS A 141 9.30 5.44 13.36
N LYS A 142 10.26 5.04 12.54
CA LYS A 142 10.78 5.83 11.41
C LYS A 142 9.93 5.73 10.15
N ALA A 143 9.09 4.70 10.03
CA ALA A 143 8.28 4.48 8.84
C ALA A 143 7.06 5.41 8.86
N ARG A 144 6.75 5.98 7.71
CA ARG A 144 5.50 6.70 7.46
C ARG A 144 4.42 5.70 7.02
N ILE A 145 3.18 6.05 7.24
CA ILE A 145 2.04 5.27 6.75
C ILE A 145 1.34 6.05 5.65
N ALA A 146 1.01 5.41 4.55
CA ALA A 146 0.14 5.92 3.50
C ALA A 146 -1.18 5.13 3.49
N LEU A 147 -2.29 5.78 3.17
CA LEU A 147 -3.57 5.14 2.96
C LEU A 147 -3.82 4.93 1.47
N GLY A 148 -4.00 3.69 1.08
CA GLY A 148 -4.43 3.31 -0.26
C GLY A 148 -5.96 3.22 -0.36
N LEU A 149 -6.54 3.86 -1.36
CA LEU A 149 -7.97 3.90 -1.62
C LEU A 149 -8.27 3.27 -2.97
N TYR A 150 -8.92 2.10 -2.95
CA TYR A 150 -9.42 1.48 -4.16
C TYR A 150 -10.75 2.09 -4.60
N LEU A 151 -10.87 2.41 -5.89
CA LEU A 151 -12.14 2.79 -6.51
C LEU A 151 -12.96 1.55 -6.89
N TRP A 152 -12.32 0.39 -6.95
CA TRP A 152 -12.87 -0.90 -7.32
C TRP A 152 -12.66 -1.91 -6.20
N ASP A 153 -13.71 -2.64 -5.88
CA ASP A 153 -13.66 -3.76 -4.94
C ASP A 153 -13.20 -5.01 -5.71
N PHE A 154 -11.95 -5.38 -5.55
CA PHE A 154 -11.34 -6.51 -6.26
C PHE A 154 -11.87 -7.85 -5.79
N GLN A 155 -12.28 -7.97 -4.52
CA GLN A 155 -12.86 -9.20 -3.98
C GLN A 155 -14.24 -9.46 -4.55
N ASN A 156 -15.10 -8.45 -4.60
CA ASN A 156 -16.49 -8.60 -5.01
C ASN A 156 -16.73 -8.18 -6.48
N LYS A 157 -15.68 -7.77 -7.20
CA LYS A 157 -15.68 -7.39 -8.63
C LYS A 157 -16.75 -6.35 -8.97
N LYS A 158 -16.78 -5.27 -8.22
CA LYS A 158 -17.73 -4.15 -8.37
C LYS A 158 -17.10 -2.82 -8.00
N PRO A 159 -17.64 -1.68 -8.45
CA PRO A 159 -17.23 -0.37 -7.95
C PRO A 159 -17.41 -0.27 -6.43
N VAL A 160 -16.52 0.41 -5.74
CA VAL A 160 -16.75 0.86 -4.36
C VAL A 160 -17.86 1.91 -4.38
N SER A 161 -18.78 1.90 -3.43
CA SER A 161 -19.87 2.88 -3.40
C SER A 161 -19.35 4.28 -3.04
N ALA A 162 -20.09 5.31 -3.44
CA ALA A 162 -19.73 6.69 -3.11
C ALA A 162 -19.69 6.94 -1.59
N GLU A 163 -20.56 6.27 -0.82
CA GLU A 163 -20.60 6.36 0.64
C GLU A 163 -19.33 5.77 1.26
N LEU A 164 -18.87 4.61 0.79
CA LEU A 164 -17.65 3.99 1.26
C LEU A 164 -16.41 4.79 0.83
N MET A 165 -16.41 5.37 -0.39
CA MET A 165 -15.36 6.30 -0.80
C MET A 165 -15.32 7.53 0.09
N LYS A 166 -16.49 8.13 0.39
CA LYS A 166 -16.58 9.25 1.31
C LYS A 166 -16.01 8.90 2.68
N HIS A 167 -16.38 7.76 3.24
CA HIS A 167 -15.89 7.29 4.53
C HIS A 167 -14.36 7.16 4.56
N GLN A 168 -13.76 6.52 3.54
CA GLN A 168 -12.30 6.41 3.42
C GLN A 168 -11.63 7.78 3.31
N CYS A 169 -12.18 8.67 2.49
CA CYS A 169 -11.63 10.01 2.27
C CYS A 169 -11.70 10.87 3.53
N ASP A 170 -12.83 10.84 4.25
CA ASP A 170 -13.01 11.59 5.50
C ASP A 170 -12.02 11.12 6.58
N LEU A 171 -11.89 9.81 6.76
CA LEU A 171 -10.89 9.23 7.68
C LEU A 171 -9.47 9.60 7.26
N GLY A 172 -9.13 9.42 5.99
CA GLY A 172 -7.82 9.75 5.46
C GLY A 172 -7.46 11.23 5.68
N LEU A 173 -8.38 12.16 5.41
CA LEU A 173 -8.16 13.59 5.64
C LEU A 173 -7.98 13.90 7.13
N LYS A 174 -8.77 13.26 8.00
CA LYS A 174 -8.62 13.36 9.46
C LYS A 174 -7.22 12.90 9.88
N TRP A 175 -6.80 11.71 9.46
CA TRP A 175 -5.51 11.13 9.82
C TRP A 175 -4.31 11.91 9.26
N LEU A 176 -4.44 12.49 8.06
CA LEU A 176 -3.44 13.42 7.52
C LEU A 176 -3.28 14.64 8.44
N LYS A 177 -4.39 15.24 8.92
CA LYS A 177 -4.36 16.38 9.83
C LYS A 177 -3.79 16.02 11.20
N GLU A 178 -4.04 14.82 11.67
CA GLU A 178 -3.51 14.28 12.93
C GLU A 178 -2.05 13.81 12.82
N GLY A 179 -1.49 13.74 11.60
CA GLY A 179 -0.13 13.25 11.35
C GLY A 179 0.03 11.74 11.50
N ARG A 180 -1.07 10.98 11.55
CA ARG A 180 -1.06 9.51 11.63
C ARG A 180 -0.69 8.87 10.30
N ILE A 181 -1.07 9.49 9.18
CA ILE A 181 -0.63 9.09 7.85
C ILE A 181 0.08 10.26 7.15
N SER A 182 0.93 9.96 6.19
CA SER A 182 1.66 10.97 5.40
C SER A 182 1.03 11.24 4.05
N ASP A 183 0.34 10.27 3.48
CA ASP A 183 -0.13 10.30 2.10
C ASP A 183 -1.46 9.55 1.94
N MET A 184 -2.22 9.92 0.90
CA MET A 184 -3.38 9.18 0.38
C MET A 184 -3.14 8.86 -1.09
N ILE A 185 -3.37 7.61 -1.49
CA ILE A 185 -3.16 7.11 -2.85
C ILE A 185 -4.47 6.60 -3.41
N PHE A 186 -4.97 7.19 -4.49
CA PHE A 186 -6.16 6.72 -5.18
C PHE A 186 -5.76 5.76 -6.32
N LEU A 187 -6.23 4.54 -6.30
CA LEU A 187 -5.97 3.55 -7.35
C LEU A 187 -7.26 3.30 -8.14
N ALA A 188 -7.29 3.50 -9.41
CA ALA A 188 -6.22 3.85 -10.32
C ALA A 188 -6.70 4.95 -11.28
N ASN A 189 -5.77 5.65 -11.93
CA ASN A 189 -6.10 6.63 -12.95
C ASN A 189 -6.97 6.07 -14.08
N THR A 190 -6.71 4.83 -14.53
CA THR A 190 -7.52 4.12 -15.54
C THR A 190 -8.98 3.92 -15.12
N MET A 191 -9.28 3.90 -13.82
CA MET A 191 -10.63 3.75 -13.30
C MET A 191 -11.36 5.10 -13.13
N LEU A 192 -10.61 6.20 -13.08
CA LEU A 192 -11.18 7.54 -12.96
C LEU A 192 -11.97 7.96 -14.21
N ASP A 193 -11.67 7.38 -15.38
CA ASP A 193 -12.25 7.78 -16.66
C ASP A 193 -13.40 6.88 -17.15
N VAL A 194 -13.81 5.86 -16.37
CA VAL A 194 -14.84 4.90 -16.80
C VAL A 194 -16.24 5.15 -16.21
N GLY A 195 -16.49 6.32 -15.63
CA GLY A 195 -17.84 6.73 -15.20
C GLY A 195 -18.40 5.96 -14.00
N MET A 196 -17.55 5.56 -13.06
CA MET A 196 -17.99 4.92 -11.81
C MET A 196 -18.35 5.95 -10.75
N PRO A 197 -19.39 5.72 -9.91
CA PRO A 197 -19.74 6.63 -8.80
C PRO A 197 -18.57 6.92 -7.85
N SER A 198 -17.73 5.92 -7.56
CA SER A 198 -16.49 6.06 -6.78
C SER A 198 -15.49 7.01 -7.45
N ALA A 199 -15.37 6.96 -8.77
CA ALA A 199 -14.48 7.82 -9.53
C ALA A 199 -14.97 9.27 -9.57
N ASP A 200 -16.28 9.48 -9.79
CA ASP A 200 -16.88 10.81 -9.80
C ASP A 200 -16.73 11.50 -8.45
N PHE A 201 -17.03 10.76 -7.36
CA PHE A 201 -16.78 11.22 -6.00
C PHE A 201 -15.32 11.58 -5.76
N SER A 202 -14.40 10.70 -6.13
CA SER A 202 -12.95 10.89 -5.90
C SER A 202 -12.42 12.12 -6.63
N ARG A 203 -12.82 12.35 -7.90
CA ARG A 203 -12.45 13.55 -8.66
C ARG A 203 -12.92 14.83 -7.98
N GLN A 204 -14.18 14.85 -7.54
CA GLN A 204 -14.74 16.00 -6.84
C GLN A 204 -14.01 16.25 -5.51
N TRP A 205 -13.80 15.20 -4.71
CA TRP A 205 -13.10 15.29 -3.43
C TRP A 205 -11.65 15.80 -3.59
N ILE A 206 -10.91 15.27 -4.59
CA ILE A 206 -9.53 15.73 -4.88
C ILE A 206 -9.54 17.22 -5.27
N LYS A 207 -10.51 17.67 -6.08
CA LYS A 207 -10.64 19.08 -6.45
C LYS A 207 -10.87 19.97 -5.24
N GLU A 208 -11.66 19.53 -4.26
CA GLU A 208 -12.00 20.30 -3.06
C GLU A 208 -10.88 20.30 -2.01
N HIS A 209 -10.14 19.20 -1.88
CA HIS A 209 -9.21 18.99 -0.77
C HIS A 209 -7.74 18.88 -1.19
N GLY A 210 -7.45 18.46 -2.43
CA GLY A 210 -6.09 18.15 -2.89
C GLY A 210 -5.10 19.32 -2.88
N GLY A 211 -5.61 20.58 -2.89
CA GLY A 211 -4.79 21.79 -2.77
C GLY A 211 -4.59 22.31 -1.35
N GLN A 212 -5.17 21.67 -0.34
CA GLN A 212 -5.07 22.13 1.05
C GLN A 212 -3.66 21.94 1.58
N LYS A 213 -3.07 23.02 2.11
CA LYS A 213 -1.82 22.93 2.86
C LYS A 213 -2.13 22.37 4.25
N LEU A 214 -1.58 21.21 4.57
CA LEU A 214 -1.61 20.67 5.92
C LEU A 214 -0.54 21.42 6.74
N GLY A 215 -0.95 22.07 7.83
CA GLY A 215 0.00 22.73 8.73
C GLY A 215 0.89 21.68 9.40
N ARG A 216 2.07 21.46 8.84
CA ARG A 216 3.16 20.65 9.42
C ARG A 216 4.35 21.54 9.68
#